data_2abf8e91436d75da240ca81a0ca2c39b
#
_entry.id   2abf8e91436d75da240ca81a0ca2c39b
#
_cell.length_a   1.000
_cell.length_b   1.000
_cell.length_c   1.000
_cell.angle_alpha   90.00
_cell.angle_beta   90.00
_cell.angle_gamma   90.00
#
_symmetry.space_group_name_H-M   'P 1'
#
loop_
_entity.id
_entity.type
_entity.pdbx_description
1 polymer ?
#
loop_
_entity_poly.entity_id
_entity_poly.type
_entity_poly.pdbx_seq_one_letter_code
_entity_poly.pdbx_strand_id
1 'polypeptide(L)'
;MTLEAKLRCVRCGYEVSEIKYVDLCPNCGGLLITHSSGPLRRSRNLGVWAWSSNLYASRMRPRITLGEGNTPLIKSLNIGKSIGLTLYLKDESKNPTGSFIDRGSATLATALKYFKIRSVVVPSTGDLSISVSTYLRRVGISSKTYIPSSVTLSKAYKNLLVSDKVRFVDSYEEALLKALKNTQIYGAVVLPNNPFLIDGYRTIAIELVHSIGKEKPLMIVVPIGDGVLALSTHYVLKDLQLQHKILGVRACRESPLLRDIYVTKPILQEYLKELENLGFLEIVNVCDDEALEASEIMVKKEGFLIGPVGASCIAALRKVVRESMRKVVTVALMSGDPLQDPYVIKALLEKTVKPNEQVVTLGFTKIKILETLAYGNQTYPYMLWKELKQKHGLNLSRRSVYKHVEELISLGLLKVVSYEKVGGRVRKVVTITESGLKLLS
;
A
#
# COMPACT_ATOMS: atom_id res chain seq x y z
N MET A 1 12.51 38.06 -6.06
CA MET A 1 13.03 37.01 -5.11
C MET A 1 12.30 35.73 -5.39
N THR A 2 12.96 34.73 -5.93
CA THR A 2 12.39 33.38 -6.02
C THR A 2 12.32 32.83 -4.61
N LEU A 3 11.10 32.68 -4.07
CA LEU A 3 10.87 32.05 -2.77
C LEU A 3 11.24 30.57 -2.91
N GLU A 4 12.48 30.24 -2.55
CA GLU A 4 12.99 28.87 -2.64
C GLU A 4 12.42 28.03 -1.49
N ALA A 5 12.09 26.79 -1.79
CA ALA A 5 11.74 25.81 -0.77
C ALA A 5 12.94 25.52 0.14
N LYS A 6 12.74 25.58 1.46
CA LYS A 6 13.79 25.37 2.48
C LYS A 6 13.40 24.27 3.45
N LEU A 7 14.37 23.56 4.00
CA LEU A 7 14.14 22.69 5.15
C LEU A 7 14.13 23.51 6.43
N ARG A 8 13.06 23.39 7.23
CA ARG A 8 12.89 24.06 8.50
C ARG A 8 12.51 23.08 9.60
N CYS A 9 13.10 23.25 10.76
CA CYS A 9 12.77 22.42 11.93
C CYS A 9 11.41 22.82 12.51
N VAL A 10 10.55 21.82 12.71
CA VAL A 10 9.22 22.02 13.32
C VAL A 10 9.32 22.46 14.77
N ARG A 11 10.32 21.93 15.52
CA ARG A 11 10.47 22.19 16.97
C ARG A 11 11.13 23.53 17.28
N CYS A 12 12.28 23.83 16.65
CA CYS A 12 13.07 25.03 17.01
C CYS A 12 13.14 26.12 15.94
N GLY A 13 12.49 25.90 14.79
CA GLY A 13 12.48 26.89 13.69
C GLY A 13 13.78 26.99 12.90
N TYR A 14 14.84 26.21 13.24
CA TYR A 14 16.11 26.23 12.52
C TYR A 14 15.91 25.97 11.02
N GLU A 15 16.47 26.82 10.18
CA GLU A 15 16.48 26.66 8.71
C GLU A 15 17.82 26.11 8.22
N VAL A 16 17.79 25.09 7.38
CA VAL A 16 18.98 24.57 6.74
C VAL A 16 19.38 25.50 5.61
N SER A 17 20.46 26.27 5.82
CA SER A 17 20.93 27.30 4.89
C SER A 17 21.58 26.72 3.65
N GLU A 18 22.31 25.63 3.79
CA GLU A 18 23.07 25.00 2.71
C GLU A 18 22.40 23.72 2.22
N ILE A 19 22.67 23.35 0.96
CA ILE A 19 22.24 22.04 0.42
C ILE A 19 23.15 20.98 0.98
N LYS A 20 22.68 20.28 2.04
CA LYS A 20 23.41 19.16 2.68
C LYS A 20 22.45 17.99 2.97
N TYR A 21 23.01 16.80 3.05
CA TYR A 21 22.25 15.64 3.51
C TYR A 21 22.06 15.74 5.02
N VAL A 22 20.81 15.73 5.44
CA VAL A 22 20.40 15.78 6.84
C VAL A 22 19.18 14.88 7.04
N ASP A 23 19.16 14.14 8.13
CA ASP A 23 18.00 13.30 8.52
C ASP A 23 17.13 14.00 9.59
N LEU A 24 17.78 14.73 10.50
CA LEU A 24 17.14 15.43 11.60
C LEU A 24 17.75 16.83 11.75
N CYS A 25 17.10 17.70 12.51
CA CYS A 25 17.59 19.03 12.79
C CYS A 25 18.95 18.97 13.53
N PRO A 26 20.00 19.59 12.98
CA PRO A 26 21.31 19.59 13.62
C PRO A 26 21.36 20.37 14.93
N ASN A 27 20.41 21.26 15.17
CA ASN A 27 20.34 22.09 16.39
C ASN A 27 19.64 21.39 17.56
N CYS A 28 18.56 20.62 17.31
CA CYS A 28 17.74 20.05 18.39
C CYS A 28 17.29 18.60 18.17
N GLY A 29 17.75 17.94 17.09
CA GLY A 29 17.29 16.59 16.73
C GLY A 29 15.82 16.49 16.29
N GLY A 30 15.12 17.62 16.13
CA GLY A 30 13.71 17.64 15.75
C GLY A 30 13.49 17.33 14.26
N LEU A 31 12.21 17.16 13.90
CA LEU A 31 11.78 16.89 12.54
C LEU A 31 12.08 18.08 11.62
N LEU A 32 12.63 17.78 10.45
CA LEU A 32 12.83 18.75 9.36
C LEU A 32 11.76 18.55 8.30
N ILE A 33 11.12 19.62 7.89
CA ILE A 33 10.16 19.62 6.79
C ILE A 33 10.49 20.72 5.78
N THR A 34 10.06 20.53 4.56
CA THR A 34 10.14 21.59 3.57
C THR A 34 9.10 22.68 3.86
N HIS A 35 9.52 23.90 3.93
CA HIS A 35 8.68 25.10 3.96
C HIS A 35 8.77 25.81 2.61
N SER A 36 7.62 26.17 2.05
CA SER A 36 7.52 26.90 0.78
C SER A 36 6.30 27.78 0.78
N SER A 37 6.51 29.09 0.71
CA SER A 37 5.47 30.11 0.62
C SER A 37 5.22 30.58 -0.84
N GLY A 38 5.90 29.97 -1.81
CA GLY A 38 5.76 30.30 -3.22
C GLY A 38 4.43 29.88 -3.84
N PRO A 39 4.04 30.47 -4.96
CA PRO A 39 2.82 30.10 -5.66
C PRO A 39 2.89 28.65 -6.15
N LEU A 40 1.74 27.96 -6.14
CA LEU A 40 1.62 26.61 -6.67
C LEU A 40 1.62 26.65 -8.21
N ARG A 41 2.80 26.51 -8.80
CA ARG A 41 2.97 26.49 -10.25
C ARG A 41 3.28 25.10 -10.74
N ARG A 42 2.36 24.52 -11.51
CA ARG A 42 2.57 23.23 -12.16
C ARG A 42 3.45 23.42 -13.40
N SER A 43 4.56 22.73 -13.46
CA SER A 43 5.44 22.65 -14.63
C SER A 43 5.09 21.45 -15.51
N ARG A 44 5.71 21.35 -16.69
CA ARG A 44 5.57 20.21 -17.61
C ARG A 44 6.43 18.99 -17.21
N ASN A 45 7.14 19.07 -16.11
CA ASN A 45 7.95 17.94 -15.63
C ASN A 45 7.07 16.73 -15.24
N LEU A 46 7.64 15.54 -15.35
CA LEU A 46 6.98 14.30 -15.00
C LEU A 46 6.95 14.10 -13.48
N GLY A 47 5.92 13.42 -12.99
CA GLY A 47 5.81 12.98 -11.60
C GLY A 47 5.73 14.14 -10.61
N VAL A 48 6.30 13.95 -9.42
CA VAL A 48 6.35 14.97 -8.36
C VAL A 48 7.07 16.25 -8.82
N TRP A 49 7.92 16.14 -9.82
CA TRP A 49 8.71 17.28 -10.34
C TRP A 49 7.86 18.30 -11.09
N ALA A 50 6.61 17.99 -11.40
CA ALA A 50 5.64 18.98 -11.85
C ALA A 50 5.49 20.15 -10.86
N TRP A 51 5.77 19.89 -9.57
CA TRP A 51 5.70 20.84 -8.46
C TRP A 51 7.07 21.28 -7.94
N SER A 52 8.07 21.22 -8.80
CA SER A 52 9.48 21.46 -8.44
C SER A 52 9.75 22.80 -7.75
N SER A 53 8.99 23.84 -8.02
CA SER A 53 9.10 25.15 -7.33
C SER A 53 8.82 25.06 -5.82
N ASN A 54 8.11 24.04 -5.38
CA ASN A 54 7.69 23.85 -4.00
C ASN A 54 8.43 22.70 -3.28
N LEU A 55 9.44 22.12 -3.93
CA LEU A 55 10.22 21.00 -3.39
C LEU A 55 11.67 21.40 -3.10
N TYR A 56 12.16 21.07 -1.92
CA TYR A 56 13.57 21.29 -1.54
C TYR A 56 14.53 20.49 -2.42
N ALA A 57 14.22 19.22 -2.67
CA ALA A 57 15.01 18.35 -3.54
C ALA A 57 15.09 18.83 -5.00
N SER A 58 14.27 19.78 -5.40
CA SER A 58 14.27 20.32 -6.77
C SER A 58 15.57 21.02 -7.16
N ARG A 59 16.40 21.41 -6.19
CA ARG A 59 17.73 22.01 -6.39
C ARG A 59 18.80 20.98 -6.73
N MET A 60 18.51 19.70 -6.62
CA MET A 60 19.43 18.59 -6.83
C MET A 60 19.28 17.97 -8.22
N ARG A 61 20.37 17.43 -8.76
CA ARG A 61 20.39 16.77 -10.08
C ARG A 61 21.18 15.47 -10.01
N PRO A 62 20.83 14.44 -10.81
CA PRO A 62 19.65 14.38 -11.67
C PRO A 62 18.35 14.20 -10.86
N ARG A 63 17.21 14.65 -11.37
CA ARG A 63 15.89 14.38 -10.81
C ARG A 63 15.44 12.97 -11.19
N ILE A 64 15.16 12.16 -10.21
CA ILE A 64 14.76 10.77 -10.40
C ILE A 64 13.22 10.68 -10.39
N THR A 65 12.66 9.93 -11.32
CA THR A 65 11.22 9.68 -11.40
C THR A 65 10.92 8.38 -12.13
N LEU A 66 9.81 7.74 -11.76
CA LEU A 66 9.15 6.64 -12.46
C LEU A 66 7.73 7.05 -12.90
N GLY A 67 7.39 8.34 -12.79
CA GLY A 67 6.08 8.88 -13.14
C GLY A 67 5.11 8.99 -11.95
N GLU A 68 5.61 8.85 -10.72
CA GLU A 68 4.84 8.99 -9.47
C GLU A 68 4.23 10.38 -9.31
N GLY A 69 3.08 10.46 -8.65
CA GLY A 69 2.37 11.72 -8.47
C GLY A 69 1.41 12.06 -9.62
N ASN A 70 0.76 13.21 -9.54
CA ASN A 70 -0.33 13.63 -10.44
C ASN A 70 -1.43 12.55 -10.54
N THR A 71 -1.68 11.87 -9.43
CA THR A 71 -2.65 10.79 -9.34
C THR A 71 -4.09 11.32 -9.47
N PRO A 72 -5.03 10.48 -9.91
CA PRO A 72 -6.41 10.91 -10.08
C PRO A 72 -7.04 11.45 -8.79
N LEU A 73 -7.82 12.52 -8.93
CA LEU A 73 -8.73 13.04 -7.90
C LEU A 73 -10.15 12.88 -8.42
N ILE A 74 -10.88 11.90 -7.90
CA ILE A 74 -12.18 11.45 -8.41
C ILE A 74 -13.28 11.90 -7.45
N LYS A 75 -14.31 12.59 -7.94
CA LYS A 75 -15.48 12.92 -7.13
C LYS A 75 -16.32 11.67 -6.88
N SER A 76 -16.59 11.36 -5.61
CA SER A 76 -17.51 10.28 -5.24
C SER A 76 -18.94 10.68 -5.58
N LEU A 77 -19.61 9.84 -6.35
CA LEU A 77 -21.00 10.08 -6.81
C LEU A 77 -22.03 9.49 -5.86
N ASN A 78 -21.76 8.32 -5.33
CA ASN A 78 -22.72 7.54 -4.57
C ASN A 78 -22.44 7.56 -3.06
N ILE A 79 -21.21 7.27 -2.64
CA ILE A 79 -20.84 7.25 -1.21
C ILE A 79 -20.95 8.65 -0.63
N GLY A 80 -20.36 9.66 -1.28
CA GLY A 80 -20.44 11.05 -0.82
C GLY A 80 -21.89 11.50 -0.63
N LYS A 81 -22.77 11.21 -1.61
CA LYS A 81 -24.20 11.50 -1.51
C LYS A 81 -24.87 10.75 -0.36
N SER A 82 -24.56 9.45 -0.17
CA SER A 82 -25.19 8.63 0.87
C SER A 82 -24.85 9.08 2.30
N ILE A 83 -23.68 9.71 2.50
CA ILE A 83 -23.24 10.24 3.80
C ILE A 83 -23.38 11.78 3.89
N GLY A 84 -23.91 12.43 2.85
CA GLY A 84 -24.18 13.86 2.82
C GLY A 84 -22.93 14.75 2.73
N LEU A 85 -21.83 14.26 2.14
CA LEU A 85 -20.56 14.99 2.02
C LEU A 85 -20.18 15.29 0.57
N THR A 86 -19.51 16.42 0.35
CA THR A 86 -18.73 16.64 -0.88
C THR A 86 -17.44 15.86 -0.77
N LEU A 87 -17.43 14.61 -1.23
CA LEU A 87 -16.33 13.65 -1.09
C LEU A 87 -15.56 13.50 -2.40
N TYR A 88 -14.23 13.58 -2.30
CA TYR A 88 -13.29 13.21 -3.36
C TYR A 88 -12.41 12.06 -2.91
N LEU A 89 -12.01 11.21 -3.87
CA LEU A 89 -11.11 10.08 -3.71
C LEU A 89 -9.79 10.42 -4.39
N LYS A 90 -8.70 10.51 -3.63
CA LYS A 90 -7.34 10.70 -4.15
C LYS A 90 -6.69 9.34 -4.34
N ASP A 91 -6.58 8.89 -5.59
CA ASP A 91 -6.15 7.52 -5.92
C ASP A 91 -4.63 7.37 -5.96
N GLU A 92 -4.01 7.21 -4.81
CA GLU A 92 -2.57 6.96 -4.67
C GLU A 92 -2.14 5.53 -5.05
N SER A 93 -3.08 4.63 -5.34
CA SER A 93 -2.78 3.28 -5.86
C SER A 93 -2.19 3.31 -7.28
N LYS A 94 -2.33 4.43 -7.99
CA LYS A 94 -1.82 4.61 -9.36
C LYS A 94 -0.34 5.02 -9.42
N ASN A 95 0.32 5.15 -8.29
CA ASN A 95 1.77 5.29 -8.27
C ASN A 95 2.48 3.98 -8.69
N PRO A 96 3.73 4.02 -9.15
CA PRO A 96 4.47 2.88 -9.74
C PRO A 96 4.49 1.60 -8.88
N THR A 97 4.63 1.72 -7.55
CA THR A 97 4.58 0.56 -6.64
C THR A 97 3.22 0.38 -5.95
N GLY A 98 2.21 1.17 -6.34
CA GLY A 98 0.86 1.15 -5.77
C GLY A 98 0.72 1.95 -4.47
N SER A 99 1.68 2.79 -4.10
CA SER A 99 1.71 3.52 -2.84
C SER A 99 2.09 4.99 -3.02
N PHE A 100 1.52 5.87 -2.16
CA PHE A 100 1.92 7.27 -2.08
C PHE A 100 3.42 7.45 -1.73
N ILE A 101 4.05 6.41 -1.17
CA ILE A 101 5.46 6.42 -0.76
C ILE A 101 6.38 6.70 -1.94
N ASP A 102 5.99 6.34 -3.15
CA ASP A 102 6.75 6.58 -4.38
C ASP A 102 7.11 8.04 -4.58
N ARG A 103 6.23 8.95 -4.17
CA ARG A 103 6.47 10.40 -4.23
C ARG A 103 7.70 10.80 -3.42
N GLY A 104 7.81 10.29 -2.20
CA GLY A 104 8.97 10.49 -1.34
C GLY A 104 10.21 9.75 -1.82
N SER A 105 10.04 8.55 -2.35
CA SER A 105 11.15 7.76 -2.89
C SER A 105 11.86 8.44 -4.05
N ALA A 106 11.13 9.17 -4.91
CA ALA A 106 11.69 9.94 -6.01
C ALA A 106 12.59 11.09 -5.52
N THR A 107 12.11 11.86 -4.55
CA THR A 107 12.87 12.97 -3.95
C THR A 107 14.06 12.47 -3.13
N LEU A 108 13.88 11.40 -2.37
CA LEU A 108 14.95 10.74 -1.63
C LEU A 108 16.05 10.18 -2.56
N ALA A 109 15.67 9.43 -3.59
CA ALA A 109 16.64 8.87 -4.54
C ALA A 109 17.44 9.97 -5.26
N THR A 110 16.79 11.10 -5.56
CA THR A 110 17.43 12.30 -6.10
C THR A 110 18.47 12.86 -5.13
N ALA A 111 18.12 13.01 -3.85
CA ALA A 111 19.02 13.51 -2.83
C ALA A 111 20.21 12.56 -2.61
N LEU A 112 19.96 11.26 -2.42
CA LEU A 112 21.01 10.26 -2.21
C LEU A 112 22.00 10.21 -3.39
N LYS A 113 21.47 10.30 -4.63
CA LYS A 113 22.32 10.36 -5.83
C LYS A 113 23.17 11.62 -5.88
N TYR A 114 22.58 12.77 -5.57
CA TYR A 114 23.27 14.07 -5.53
C TYR A 114 24.40 14.07 -4.50
N PHE A 115 24.15 13.55 -3.30
CA PHE A 115 25.13 13.46 -2.21
C PHE A 115 26.11 12.27 -2.35
N LYS A 116 26.03 11.53 -3.46
CA LYS A 116 26.91 10.38 -3.76
C LYS A 116 26.86 9.26 -2.72
N ILE A 117 25.72 9.10 -2.04
CA ILE A 117 25.48 7.98 -1.11
C ILE A 117 25.28 6.72 -1.95
N ARG A 118 26.04 5.65 -1.64
CA ARG A 118 26.09 4.44 -2.47
C ARG A 118 25.26 3.28 -1.92
N SER A 119 24.96 3.33 -0.64
CA SER A 119 24.21 2.26 0.03
C SER A 119 23.37 2.82 1.19
N VAL A 120 22.21 2.21 1.42
CA VAL A 120 21.32 2.57 2.53
C VAL A 120 20.76 1.34 3.24
N VAL A 121 20.29 1.56 4.47
CA VAL A 121 19.50 0.58 5.22
C VAL A 121 18.07 1.13 5.37
N VAL A 122 17.08 0.28 5.14
CA VAL A 122 15.65 0.65 5.21
C VAL A 122 14.92 -0.30 6.15
N PRO A 123 14.59 0.11 7.38
CA PRO A 123 13.64 -0.61 8.21
C PRO A 123 12.21 -0.30 7.73
N SER A 124 11.35 -1.32 7.62
CA SER A 124 10.03 -1.15 7.01
C SER A 124 9.02 -2.19 7.47
N THR A 125 7.74 -1.88 7.39
CA THR A 125 6.63 -2.84 7.43
C THR A 125 6.36 -3.52 6.08
N GLY A 126 7.14 -3.17 5.04
CA GLY A 126 7.08 -3.74 3.70
C GLY A 126 7.04 -2.69 2.59
N ASP A 127 6.09 -1.77 2.60
CA ASP A 127 5.85 -0.84 1.48
C ASP A 127 6.94 0.23 1.33
N LEU A 128 7.44 0.78 2.45
CA LEU A 128 8.52 1.77 2.39
C LEU A 128 9.77 1.18 1.71
N SER A 129 10.16 -0.03 2.11
CA SER A 129 11.33 -0.68 1.53
C SER A 129 11.14 -1.07 0.06
N ILE A 130 9.93 -1.51 -0.32
CA ILE A 130 9.60 -1.80 -1.74
C ILE A 130 9.76 -0.53 -2.58
N SER A 131 9.11 0.56 -2.18
CA SER A 131 9.16 1.82 -2.91
C SER A 131 10.59 2.37 -2.97
N VAL A 132 11.24 2.59 -1.83
CA VAL A 132 12.60 3.14 -1.77
C VAL A 132 13.57 2.29 -2.60
N SER A 133 13.59 0.96 -2.42
CA SER A 133 14.51 0.10 -3.16
C SER A 133 14.26 0.13 -4.67
N THR A 134 13.01 0.24 -5.12
CA THR A 134 12.65 0.37 -6.54
C THR A 134 13.31 1.62 -7.16
N TYR A 135 13.20 2.77 -6.50
CA TYR A 135 13.81 4.02 -7.00
C TYR A 135 15.35 4.00 -6.90
N LEU A 136 15.90 3.37 -5.86
CA LEU A 136 17.36 3.24 -5.69
C LEU A 136 18.00 2.33 -6.75
N ARG A 137 17.31 1.27 -7.17
CA ARG A 137 17.74 0.42 -8.29
C ARG A 137 17.97 1.24 -9.57
N ARG A 138 17.07 2.19 -9.85
CA ARG A 138 17.17 3.05 -11.04
C ARG A 138 18.46 3.87 -11.07
N VAL A 139 19.06 4.17 -9.93
CA VAL A 139 20.26 5.03 -9.80
C VAL A 139 21.51 4.30 -9.35
N GLY A 140 21.41 2.97 -9.20
CA GLY A 140 22.55 2.13 -8.81
C GLY A 140 23.00 2.31 -7.35
N ILE A 141 22.05 2.65 -6.45
CA ILE A 141 22.29 2.74 -5.01
C ILE A 141 21.82 1.44 -4.36
N SER A 142 22.69 0.79 -3.59
CA SER A 142 22.38 -0.48 -2.92
C SER A 142 21.47 -0.27 -1.72
N SER A 143 20.50 -1.17 -1.55
CA SER A 143 19.58 -1.16 -0.42
C SER A 143 19.63 -2.48 0.36
N LYS A 144 19.76 -2.37 1.69
CA LYS A 144 19.53 -3.46 2.64
C LYS A 144 18.26 -3.17 3.41
N THR A 145 17.34 -4.13 3.45
CA THR A 145 16.05 -3.95 4.12
C THR A 145 15.91 -4.89 5.32
N TYR A 146 15.30 -4.38 6.39
CA TYR A 146 14.83 -5.16 7.52
C TYR A 146 13.31 -5.08 7.55
N ILE A 147 12.63 -6.23 7.45
CA ILE A 147 11.17 -6.31 7.44
C ILE A 147 10.68 -7.43 8.37
N PRO A 148 9.55 -7.26 9.06
CA PRO A 148 8.98 -8.32 9.88
C PRO A 148 8.67 -9.59 9.06
N SER A 149 8.91 -10.76 9.62
CA SER A 149 8.57 -12.06 9.01
C SER A 149 7.05 -12.25 8.83
N SER A 150 6.24 -11.48 9.53
CA SER A 150 4.78 -11.48 9.48
C SER A 150 4.16 -10.64 8.36
N VAL A 151 4.97 -10.03 7.45
CA VAL A 151 4.44 -9.38 6.24
C VAL A 151 3.79 -10.39 5.30
N THR A 152 2.87 -9.94 4.44
CA THR A 152 2.27 -10.82 3.44
C THR A 152 3.33 -11.39 2.49
N LEU A 153 3.07 -12.58 1.93
CA LEU A 153 3.99 -13.21 0.97
C LEU A 153 4.26 -12.29 -0.23
N SER A 154 3.25 -11.57 -0.69
CA SER A 154 3.38 -10.60 -1.77
C SER A 154 4.40 -9.52 -1.45
N LYS A 155 4.32 -8.91 -0.26
CA LYS A 155 5.30 -7.90 0.19
C LYS A 155 6.70 -8.49 0.39
N ALA A 156 6.79 -9.73 0.92
CA ALA A 156 8.07 -10.42 1.07
C ALA A 156 8.74 -10.63 -0.30
N TYR A 157 8.01 -11.16 -1.28
CA TYR A 157 8.54 -11.41 -2.62
C TYR A 157 8.94 -10.13 -3.35
N LYS A 158 8.11 -9.08 -3.29
CA LYS A 158 8.47 -7.77 -3.87
C LYS A 158 9.76 -7.23 -3.26
N ASN A 159 9.92 -7.29 -1.93
CA ASN A 159 11.17 -6.87 -1.28
C ASN A 159 12.38 -7.68 -1.76
N LEU A 160 12.26 -9.01 -1.89
CA LEU A 160 13.32 -9.88 -2.40
C LEU A 160 13.71 -9.55 -3.85
N LEU A 161 12.75 -9.07 -4.66
CA LEU A 161 13.01 -8.68 -6.05
C LEU A 161 13.73 -7.33 -6.17
N VAL A 162 13.32 -6.34 -5.36
CA VAL A 162 13.80 -4.96 -5.54
C VAL A 162 14.98 -4.59 -4.65
N SER A 163 15.16 -5.21 -3.48
CA SER A 163 16.26 -4.92 -2.56
C SER A 163 17.48 -5.80 -2.85
N ASP A 164 18.69 -5.29 -2.58
CA ASP A 164 19.90 -6.10 -2.73
C ASP A 164 20.06 -7.13 -1.63
N LYS A 165 19.64 -6.78 -0.41
CA LYS A 165 19.65 -7.68 0.75
C LYS A 165 18.38 -7.47 1.58
N VAL A 166 17.66 -8.56 1.85
CA VAL A 166 16.51 -8.59 2.75
C VAL A 166 16.87 -9.40 3.99
N ARG A 167 16.49 -8.88 5.17
CA ARG A 167 16.57 -9.58 6.45
C ARG A 167 15.20 -9.55 7.10
N PHE A 168 14.67 -10.74 7.34
CA PHE A 168 13.44 -10.91 8.11
C PHE A 168 13.77 -10.83 9.60
N VAL A 169 12.91 -10.16 10.35
CA VAL A 169 13.00 -9.92 11.79
C VAL A 169 11.65 -10.19 12.45
N ASP A 170 11.59 -10.21 13.78
CA ASP A 170 10.34 -10.56 14.47
C ASP A 170 9.34 -9.39 14.52
N SER A 171 9.82 -8.14 14.60
CA SER A 171 8.95 -6.97 14.68
C SER A 171 9.52 -5.75 13.91
N TYR A 172 8.66 -4.73 13.74
CA TYR A 172 9.10 -3.46 13.16
C TYR A 172 10.07 -2.71 14.08
N GLU A 173 9.88 -2.78 15.38
CA GLU A 173 10.79 -2.21 16.38
C GLU A 173 12.20 -2.84 16.28
N GLU A 174 12.26 -4.15 16.10
CA GLU A 174 13.53 -4.83 15.85
C GLU A 174 14.17 -4.39 14.54
N ALA A 175 13.38 -4.20 13.49
CA ALA A 175 13.85 -3.66 12.21
C ALA A 175 14.52 -2.30 12.38
N LEU A 176 13.89 -1.39 13.14
CA LEU A 176 14.42 -0.06 13.47
C LEU A 176 15.73 -0.16 14.23
N LEU A 177 15.78 -0.95 15.30
CA LEU A 177 16.98 -1.13 16.12
C LEU A 177 18.16 -1.69 15.32
N LYS A 178 17.90 -2.72 14.49
CA LYS A 178 18.93 -3.32 13.62
C LYS A 178 19.42 -2.35 12.54
N ALA A 179 18.53 -1.54 11.98
CA ALA A 179 18.90 -0.53 10.99
C ALA A 179 19.81 0.53 11.62
N LEU A 180 19.46 1.07 12.77
CA LEU A 180 20.23 2.09 13.48
C LEU A 180 21.64 1.59 13.88
N LYS A 181 21.76 0.33 14.35
CA LYS A 181 23.06 -0.28 14.67
C LYS A 181 23.98 -0.44 13.45
N ASN A 182 23.45 -0.47 12.26
CA ASN A 182 24.23 -0.65 11.02
C ASN A 182 24.56 0.66 10.29
N THR A 183 24.27 1.82 10.86
CA THR A 183 24.50 3.14 10.25
C THR A 183 25.94 3.36 9.84
N GLN A 184 26.90 2.86 10.62
CA GLN A 184 28.34 3.01 10.33
C GLN A 184 28.82 2.21 9.10
N ILE A 185 28.09 1.14 8.74
CA ILE A 185 28.45 0.23 7.64
C ILE A 185 27.84 0.70 6.32
N TYR A 186 26.68 1.33 6.38
CA TYR A 186 25.91 1.81 5.23
C TYR A 186 25.85 3.34 5.27
N GLY A 187 25.92 3.97 4.11
CA GLY A 187 26.03 5.43 4.00
C GLY A 187 24.87 6.24 4.61
N ALA A 188 23.67 5.64 4.76
CA ALA A 188 22.55 6.26 5.44
C ALA A 188 21.52 5.22 5.92
N VAL A 189 20.72 5.57 6.92
CA VAL A 189 19.49 4.86 7.32
C VAL A 189 18.30 5.66 6.83
N VAL A 190 17.40 5.02 6.11
CA VAL A 190 16.18 5.67 5.61
C VAL A 190 15.04 5.35 6.55
N LEU A 191 14.70 6.28 7.41
CA LEU A 191 13.55 6.23 8.30
C LEU A 191 12.33 6.89 7.65
N PRO A 192 11.10 6.56 8.05
CA PRO A 192 9.87 7.19 7.53
C PRO A 192 9.88 8.71 7.64
N ASN A 193 10.49 9.28 8.69
CA ASN A 193 10.59 10.72 8.93
C ASN A 193 11.75 11.42 8.22
N ASN A 194 12.39 10.75 7.25
CA ASN A 194 13.45 11.37 6.45
C ASN A 194 12.92 12.60 5.69
N PRO A 195 13.57 13.77 5.79
CA PRO A 195 13.08 15.03 5.20
C PRO A 195 12.88 14.97 3.68
N PHE A 196 13.69 14.18 2.99
CA PHE A 196 13.55 14.01 1.54
C PHE A 196 12.34 13.16 1.17
N LEU A 197 11.94 12.17 1.98
CA LEU A 197 10.68 11.46 1.82
C LEU A 197 9.49 12.41 2.02
N ILE A 198 9.53 13.18 3.10
CA ILE A 198 8.49 14.16 3.43
C ILE A 198 8.32 15.20 2.33
N ASP A 199 9.42 15.64 1.72
CA ASP A 199 9.42 16.61 0.63
C ASP A 199 8.57 16.13 -0.57
N GLY A 200 8.70 14.85 -0.95
CA GLY A 200 7.87 14.26 -2.01
C GLY A 200 6.40 14.12 -1.63
N TYR A 201 6.10 13.73 -0.39
CA TYR A 201 4.71 13.57 0.09
C TYR A 201 3.92 14.89 0.07
N ARG A 202 4.58 16.04 0.19
CA ARG A 202 3.98 17.38 0.10
C ARG A 202 3.17 17.57 -1.18
N THR A 203 3.59 16.91 -2.27
CA THR A 203 2.92 17.04 -3.58
C THR A 203 1.48 16.55 -3.56
N ILE A 204 1.09 15.68 -2.62
CA ILE A 204 -0.31 15.26 -2.45
C ILE A 204 -1.18 16.48 -2.11
N ALA A 205 -0.83 17.18 -1.02
CA ALA A 205 -1.59 18.35 -0.60
C ALA A 205 -1.54 19.49 -1.63
N ILE A 206 -0.39 19.68 -2.29
CA ILE A 206 -0.22 20.65 -3.37
C ILE A 206 -1.19 20.34 -4.52
N GLU A 207 -1.27 19.08 -4.96
CA GLU A 207 -2.19 18.65 -6.02
C GLU A 207 -3.65 18.84 -5.62
N LEU A 208 -4.00 18.54 -4.37
CA LEU A 208 -5.35 18.75 -3.86
C LEU A 208 -5.75 20.22 -3.91
N VAL A 209 -4.90 21.10 -3.39
CA VAL A 209 -5.17 22.55 -3.39
C VAL A 209 -5.22 23.10 -4.81
N HIS A 210 -4.35 22.64 -5.70
CA HIS A 210 -4.37 23.06 -7.11
C HIS A 210 -5.68 22.66 -7.81
N SER A 211 -6.22 21.47 -7.50
CA SER A 211 -7.41 20.92 -8.15
C SER A 211 -8.73 21.42 -7.56
N ILE A 212 -8.78 21.61 -6.23
CA ILE A 212 -10.02 21.96 -5.49
C ILE A 212 -10.16 23.48 -5.35
N GLY A 213 -9.03 24.20 -5.32
CA GLY A 213 -8.97 25.64 -4.99
C GLY A 213 -8.76 25.89 -3.50
N LYS A 214 -8.65 27.18 -3.13
CA LYS A 214 -8.33 27.64 -1.77
C LYS A 214 -9.53 28.17 -0.99
N GLU A 215 -10.69 28.24 -1.61
CA GLU A 215 -11.84 28.97 -1.07
C GLU A 215 -12.66 28.19 -0.04
N LYS A 216 -12.48 26.88 0.04
CA LYS A 216 -13.26 26.02 0.90
C LYS A 216 -12.39 25.33 1.96
N PRO A 217 -12.89 25.18 3.18
CA PRO A 217 -12.19 24.38 4.17
C PRO A 217 -12.09 22.93 3.73
N LEU A 218 -10.97 22.30 4.06
CA LEU A 218 -10.65 20.93 3.65
C LEU A 218 -10.64 19.98 4.84
N MET A 219 -11.22 18.80 4.67
CA MET A 219 -10.99 17.65 5.54
C MET A 219 -10.24 16.60 4.72
N ILE A 220 -9.05 16.22 5.19
CA ILE A 220 -8.23 15.20 4.54
C ILE A 220 -8.23 13.95 5.40
N VAL A 221 -8.68 12.83 4.85
CA VAL A 221 -8.72 11.53 5.53
C VAL A 221 -7.53 10.71 5.07
N VAL A 222 -6.67 10.35 6.02
CA VAL A 222 -5.39 9.68 5.72
C VAL A 222 -5.14 8.47 6.61
N PRO A 223 -4.56 7.38 6.07
CA PRO A 223 -4.06 6.29 6.88
C PRO A 223 -2.84 6.76 7.70
N ILE A 224 -2.77 6.37 8.98
CA ILE A 224 -1.68 6.73 9.89
C ILE A 224 -0.93 5.48 10.36
N GLY A 225 0.29 5.29 9.86
CA GLY A 225 1.32 4.49 10.49
C GLY A 225 2.19 5.37 11.41
N ASP A 226 3.36 5.78 10.93
CA ASP A 226 4.27 6.69 11.66
C ASP A 226 3.84 8.17 11.67
N GLY A 227 2.80 8.54 10.95
CA GLY A 227 2.22 9.89 10.95
C GLY A 227 2.77 10.85 9.91
N VAL A 228 3.72 10.42 9.11
CA VAL A 228 4.46 11.29 8.17
C VAL A 228 3.55 11.97 7.16
N LEU A 229 2.57 11.22 6.62
CA LEU A 229 1.63 11.74 5.62
C LEU A 229 0.71 12.82 6.21
N ALA A 230 0.19 12.60 7.42
CA ALA A 230 -0.65 13.58 8.11
C ALA A 230 0.12 14.89 8.37
N LEU A 231 1.34 14.77 8.89
CA LEU A 231 2.20 15.93 9.14
C LEU A 231 2.58 16.67 7.86
N SER A 232 3.03 15.95 6.83
CA SER A 232 3.36 16.54 5.53
C SER A 232 2.17 17.33 4.94
N THR A 233 0.97 16.73 5.01
CA THR A 233 -0.27 17.37 4.55
C THR A 233 -0.59 18.63 5.37
N HIS A 234 -0.55 18.52 6.70
CA HIS A 234 -0.81 19.64 7.59
C HIS A 234 0.07 20.84 7.29
N TYR A 235 1.39 20.63 7.21
CA TYR A 235 2.31 21.75 7.02
C TYR A 235 2.20 22.42 5.66
N VAL A 236 1.85 21.69 4.59
CA VAL A 236 1.52 22.33 3.29
C VAL A 236 0.29 23.20 3.40
N LEU A 237 -0.79 22.69 4.01
CA LEU A 237 -2.04 23.45 4.15
C LEU A 237 -1.88 24.65 5.07
N LYS A 238 -1.05 24.52 6.13
CA LYS A 238 -0.66 25.61 7.03
C LYS A 238 0.15 26.68 6.30
N ASP A 239 1.18 26.29 5.51
CA ASP A 239 1.99 27.21 4.69
C ASP A 239 1.13 28.01 3.72
N LEU A 240 0.07 27.39 3.19
CA LEU A 240 -0.89 28.00 2.27
C LEU A 240 -2.02 28.75 2.98
N GLN A 241 -2.00 28.81 4.31
CA GLN A 241 -3.00 29.46 5.20
C GLN A 241 -4.43 28.96 4.96
N LEU A 242 -4.59 27.66 4.68
CA LEU A 242 -5.89 27.06 4.42
C LEU A 242 -6.51 26.52 5.72
N GLN A 243 -7.82 26.78 5.86
CA GLN A 243 -8.59 26.12 6.91
C GLN A 243 -8.72 24.64 6.61
N HIS A 244 -8.21 23.79 7.50
CA HIS A 244 -8.20 22.34 7.30
C HIS A 244 -8.28 21.56 8.60
N LYS A 245 -8.74 20.33 8.47
CA LYS A 245 -8.68 19.28 9.50
C LYS A 245 -8.23 17.99 8.87
N ILE A 246 -7.49 17.18 9.61
CA ILE A 246 -7.06 15.85 9.21
C ILE A 246 -7.80 14.82 10.04
N LEU A 247 -8.42 13.85 9.39
CA LEU A 247 -8.94 12.64 10.00
C LEU A 247 -7.94 11.53 9.78
N GLY A 248 -7.23 11.16 10.82
CA GLY A 248 -6.24 10.09 10.82
C GLY A 248 -6.89 8.72 11.09
N VAL A 249 -6.53 7.71 10.33
CA VAL A 249 -7.09 6.37 10.47
C VAL A 249 -6.03 5.39 10.94
N ARG A 250 -6.27 4.70 12.04
CA ARG A 250 -5.43 3.65 12.60
C ARG A 250 -6.16 2.32 12.66
N ALA A 251 -5.41 1.22 12.63
CA ALA A 251 -5.98 -0.08 12.92
C ALA A 251 -6.31 -0.21 14.42
N CYS A 252 -7.45 -0.82 14.74
CA CYS A 252 -7.88 -1.08 16.12
C CYS A 252 -7.05 -2.19 16.80
N ARG A 253 -6.44 -3.08 16.02
CA ARG A 253 -5.59 -4.19 16.44
C ARG A 253 -4.61 -4.58 15.36
N GLU A 254 -3.59 -5.35 15.72
CA GLU A 254 -2.67 -5.92 14.76
C GLU A 254 -3.38 -6.92 13.85
N SER A 255 -3.21 -6.76 12.53
CA SER A 255 -3.71 -7.68 11.54
C SER A 255 -2.86 -7.60 10.26
N PRO A 256 -2.83 -8.67 9.43
CA PRO A 256 -2.16 -8.62 8.14
C PRO A 256 -2.79 -7.61 7.16
N LEU A 257 -4.10 -7.35 7.27
CA LEU A 257 -4.84 -6.47 6.35
C LEU A 257 -4.56 -4.98 6.60
N LEU A 258 -4.42 -4.58 7.87
CA LEU A 258 -4.25 -3.19 8.30
C LEU A 258 -2.89 -2.93 8.94
N ARG A 259 -1.89 -3.80 8.70
CA ARG A 259 -0.58 -3.73 9.35
C ARG A 259 0.12 -2.39 9.15
N ASP A 260 0.00 -1.77 7.98
CA ASP A 260 0.70 -0.52 7.68
C ASP A 260 0.19 0.67 8.51
N ILE A 261 -0.99 0.54 9.10
CA ILE A 261 -1.60 1.54 9.99
C ILE A 261 -1.76 1.04 11.42
N TYR A 262 -1.08 -0.07 11.77
CA TYR A 262 -0.90 -0.54 13.13
C TYR A 262 0.55 -0.32 13.56
N VAL A 263 0.84 0.83 14.13
CA VAL A 263 2.14 1.17 14.69
C VAL A 263 1.93 1.58 16.16
N THR A 264 2.43 0.74 17.07
CA THR A 264 2.23 0.94 18.53
C THR A 264 2.95 2.18 19.06
N LYS A 265 4.14 2.46 18.50
CA LYS A 265 4.97 3.61 18.83
C LYS A 265 5.39 4.35 17.57
N PRO A 266 4.54 5.19 16.99
CA PRO A 266 4.88 5.97 15.81
C PRO A 266 6.10 6.86 16.07
N ILE A 267 7.01 6.92 15.09
CA ILE A 267 8.21 7.79 15.17
C ILE A 267 7.81 9.26 15.42
N LEU A 268 6.67 9.69 14.90
CA LEU A 268 6.18 11.07 15.02
C LEU A 268 5.07 11.26 16.07
N GLN A 269 4.98 10.39 17.07
CA GLN A 269 3.90 10.39 18.06
C GLN A 269 3.74 11.73 18.77
N GLU A 270 4.83 12.40 19.14
CA GLU A 270 4.78 13.70 19.83
C GLU A 270 4.13 14.77 18.94
N TYR A 271 4.51 14.83 17.67
CA TYR A 271 3.95 15.78 16.71
C TYR A 271 2.47 15.49 16.39
N LEU A 272 2.08 14.22 16.35
CA LEU A 272 0.67 13.83 16.16
C LEU A 272 -0.18 14.30 17.35
N LYS A 273 0.29 14.09 18.59
CA LYS A 273 -0.39 14.57 19.80
C LYS A 273 -0.50 16.10 19.81
N GLU A 274 0.53 16.80 19.36
CA GLU A 274 0.48 18.26 19.23
C GLU A 274 -0.64 18.69 18.27
N LEU A 275 -0.76 18.05 17.11
CA LEU A 275 -1.83 18.35 16.14
C LEU A 275 -3.23 18.00 16.68
N GLU A 276 -3.37 16.95 17.47
CA GLU A 276 -4.63 16.61 18.15
C GLU A 276 -4.99 17.69 19.18
N ASN A 277 -4.05 18.12 20.02
CA ASN A 277 -4.26 19.16 21.02
C ASN A 277 -4.61 20.53 20.38
N LEU A 278 -4.05 20.84 19.22
CA LEU A 278 -4.35 22.03 18.44
C LEU A 278 -5.65 21.93 17.62
N GLY A 279 -6.32 20.78 17.61
CA GLY A 279 -7.57 20.54 16.89
C GLY A 279 -7.44 20.31 15.39
N PHE A 280 -6.22 20.17 14.86
CA PHE A 280 -5.98 19.90 13.44
C PHE A 280 -6.09 18.42 13.08
N LEU A 281 -5.92 17.52 14.03
CA LEU A 281 -5.96 16.07 13.85
C LEU A 281 -7.03 15.45 14.75
N GLU A 282 -7.78 14.52 14.21
CA GLU A 282 -8.64 13.59 14.93
C GLU A 282 -8.28 12.17 14.49
N ILE A 283 -8.05 11.25 15.44
CA ILE A 283 -7.67 9.86 15.12
C ILE A 283 -8.85 8.93 15.36
N VAL A 284 -9.14 8.08 14.37
CA VAL A 284 -10.20 7.07 14.42
C VAL A 284 -9.62 5.70 14.21
N ASN A 285 -9.98 4.75 15.08
CA ASN A 285 -9.60 3.35 14.92
C ASN A 285 -10.62 2.60 14.05
N VAL A 286 -10.11 1.82 13.12
CA VAL A 286 -10.87 0.98 12.20
C VAL A 286 -10.38 -0.46 12.30
N CYS A 287 -11.31 -1.41 12.39
CA CYS A 287 -11.01 -2.84 12.43
C CYS A 287 -11.12 -3.47 11.04
N ASP A 288 -10.59 -4.70 10.89
CA ASP A 288 -10.55 -5.41 9.61
C ASP A 288 -11.92 -5.53 8.94
N ASP A 289 -12.96 -5.91 9.72
CA ASP A 289 -14.30 -6.09 9.19
C ASP A 289 -14.88 -4.79 8.62
N GLU A 290 -14.62 -3.66 9.28
CA GLU A 290 -15.07 -2.34 8.83
C GLU A 290 -14.32 -1.91 7.55
N ALA A 291 -13.02 -2.18 7.49
CA ALA A 291 -12.22 -1.87 6.31
C ALA A 291 -12.60 -2.76 5.11
N LEU A 292 -12.86 -4.05 5.32
CA LEU A 292 -13.35 -4.96 4.27
C LEU A 292 -14.74 -4.58 3.78
N GLU A 293 -15.67 -4.23 4.71
CA GLU A 293 -16.99 -3.72 4.33
C GLU A 293 -16.89 -2.44 3.49
N ALA A 294 -16.01 -1.53 3.90
CA ALA A 294 -15.77 -0.31 3.14
C ALA A 294 -15.19 -0.61 1.74
N SER A 295 -14.26 -1.57 1.62
CA SER A 295 -13.75 -2.02 0.31
C SER A 295 -14.87 -2.57 -0.57
N GLU A 296 -15.75 -3.40 -0.02
CA GLU A 296 -16.91 -3.94 -0.73
C GLU A 296 -17.85 -2.81 -1.21
N ILE A 297 -18.17 -1.86 -0.34
CA ILE A 297 -19.00 -0.70 -0.66
C ILE A 297 -18.37 0.13 -1.77
N MET A 298 -17.05 0.36 -1.73
CA MET A 298 -16.32 1.08 -2.77
C MET A 298 -16.45 0.40 -4.14
N VAL A 299 -16.29 -0.92 -4.19
CA VAL A 299 -16.48 -1.67 -5.44
C VAL A 299 -17.93 -1.58 -5.92
N LYS A 300 -18.92 -1.85 -5.05
CA LYS A 300 -20.33 -1.93 -5.44
C LYS A 300 -20.95 -0.57 -5.78
N LYS A 301 -20.54 0.50 -5.11
CA LYS A 301 -21.14 1.83 -5.27
C LYS A 301 -20.36 2.77 -6.16
N GLU A 302 -19.03 2.70 -6.15
CA GLU A 302 -18.18 3.60 -6.91
C GLU A 302 -17.46 2.90 -8.08
N GLY A 303 -17.52 1.57 -8.17
CA GLY A 303 -16.72 0.79 -9.12
C GLY A 303 -15.22 0.87 -8.85
N PHE A 304 -14.84 1.19 -7.61
CA PHE A 304 -13.48 1.51 -7.22
C PHE A 304 -12.85 0.39 -6.41
N LEU A 305 -11.95 -0.37 -7.01
CA LEU A 305 -11.25 -1.45 -6.32
C LEU A 305 -10.06 -0.88 -5.52
N ILE A 306 -10.16 -0.96 -4.20
CA ILE A 306 -9.14 -0.46 -3.27
C ILE A 306 -8.90 -1.44 -2.13
N GLY A 307 -7.64 -1.52 -1.66
CA GLY A 307 -7.25 -2.36 -0.53
C GLY A 307 -7.80 -1.85 0.81
N PRO A 308 -7.81 -2.72 1.85
CA PRO A 308 -8.39 -2.40 3.16
C PRO A 308 -7.79 -1.15 3.81
N VAL A 309 -6.48 -0.90 3.65
CA VAL A 309 -5.83 0.31 4.19
C VAL A 309 -6.41 1.59 3.58
N GLY A 310 -6.58 1.65 2.24
CA GLY A 310 -7.24 2.79 1.59
C GLY A 310 -8.72 2.90 1.93
N ALA A 311 -9.43 1.76 1.95
CA ALA A 311 -10.84 1.70 2.27
C ALA A 311 -11.15 2.06 3.74
N SER A 312 -10.19 1.86 4.66
CA SER A 312 -10.33 2.27 6.06
C SER A 312 -10.62 3.77 6.21
N CYS A 313 -10.18 4.61 5.26
CA CYS A 313 -10.53 6.04 5.23
C CYS A 313 -12.04 6.25 5.05
N ILE A 314 -12.71 5.43 4.24
CA ILE A 314 -14.17 5.47 4.06
C ILE A 314 -14.88 4.91 5.28
N ALA A 315 -14.36 3.82 5.88
CA ALA A 315 -14.91 3.28 7.13
C ALA A 315 -14.86 4.32 8.27
N ALA A 316 -13.73 5.02 8.42
CA ALA A 316 -13.58 6.09 9.41
C ALA A 316 -14.56 7.25 9.18
N LEU A 317 -14.74 7.70 7.93
CA LEU A 317 -15.73 8.73 7.60
C LEU A 317 -17.14 8.32 8.03
N ARG A 318 -17.55 7.08 7.75
CA ARG A 318 -18.88 6.58 8.13
C ARG A 318 -19.10 6.59 9.65
N LYS A 319 -18.04 6.45 10.45
CA LYS A 319 -18.10 6.52 11.92
C LYS A 319 -18.29 7.95 12.46
N VAL A 320 -17.66 8.94 11.80
CA VAL A 320 -17.53 10.30 12.37
C VAL A 320 -18.31 11.37 11.64
N VAL A 321 -19.06 11.03 10.60
CA VAL A 321 -19.86 12.01 9.85
C VAL A 321 -20.75 12.82 10.80
N ARG A 322 -20.59 14.17 10.73
CA ARG A 322 -21.38 15.14 11.49
C ARG A 322 -21.94 16.19 10.53
N GLU A 323 -23.00 16.85 10.95
CA GLU A 323 -23.65 17.88 10.13
C GLU A 323 -22.72 19.04 9.77
N SER A 324 -21.81 19.41 10.68
CA SER A 324 -20.78 20.42 10.44
C SER A 324 -19.85 20.11 9.26
N MET A 325 -19.67 18.85 8.91
CA MET A 325 -18.83 18.39 7.80
C MET A 325 -19.46 18.60 6.41
N ARG A 326 -20.75 18.86 6.32
CA ARG A 326 -21.46 19.05 5.05
C ARG A 326 -20.99 20.28 4.24
N LYS A 327 -20.43 21.27 4.94
CA LYS A 327 -19.88 22.50 4.33
C LYS A 327 -18.41 22.41 3.96
N VAL A 328 -17.78 21.29 4.27
CA VAL A 328 -16.34 21.06 4.08
C VAL A 328 -16.12 20.15 2.88
N VAL A 329 -15.11 20.42 2.06
CA VAL A 329 -14.70 19.49 1.02
C VAL A 329 -13.86 18.40 1.66
N THR A 330 -14.33 17.17 1.58
CA THR A 330 -13.66 16.00 2.16
C THR A 330 -12.89 15.25 1.08
N VAL A 331 -11.63 14.90 1.36
CA VAL A 331 -10.80 14.09 0.47
C VAL A 331 -10.31 12.87 1.22
N ALA A 332 -10.63 11.69 0.72
CA ALA A 332 -10.12 10.43 1.26
C ALA A 332 -8.93 9.94 0.42
N LEU A 333 -7.80 9.65 1.08
CA LEU A 333 -6.64 9.08 0.42
C LEU A 333 -6.83 7.58 0.23
N MET A 334 -6.80 7.15 -1.03
CA MET A 334 -6.91 5.76 -1.45
C MET A 334 -5.51 5.23 -1.75
N SER A 335 -4.92 4.47 -0.82
CA SER A 335 -3.59 3.85 -1.00
C SER A 335 -3.69 2.33 -0.96
N GLY A 336 -2.80 1.65 -1.69
CA GLY A 336 -2.76 0.20 -1.79
C GLY A 336 -3.63 -0.36 -2.90
N ASP A 337 -2.99 -1.05 -3.85
CA ASP A 337 -3.67 -1.76 -4.93
C ASP A 337 -3.92 -3.21 -4.49
N PRO A 338 -5.19 -3.63 -4.29
CA PRO A 338 -5.50 -4.98 -3.83
C PRO A 338 -5.12 -6.07 -4.85
N LEU A 339 -5.07 -5.73 -6.16
CA LEU A 339 -4.66 -6.68 -7.20
C LEU A 339 -3.20 -7.10 -7.06
N GLN A 340 -2.41 -6.31 -6.34
CA GLN A 340 -1.01 -6.62 -6.06
C GLN A 340 -0.80 -7.54 -4.84
N ASP A 341 -1.87 -7.87 -4.10
CA ASP A 341 -1.79 -8.76 -2.93
C ASP A 341 -2.91 -9.83 -2.97
N PRO A 342 -2.58 -11.08 -3.37
CA PRO A 342 -3.53 -12.19 -3.43
C PRO A 342 -4.23 -12.48 -2.10
N TYR A 343 -3.59 -12.21 -0.97
CA TYR A 343 -4.20 -12.37 0.35
C TYR A 343 -5.36 -11.38 0.55
N VAL A 344 -5.17 -10.14 0.16
CA VAL A 344 -6.21 -9.10 0.22
C VAL A 344 -7.37 -9.44 -0.73
N ILE A 345 -7.07 -9.87 -1.96
CA ILE A 345 -8.11 -10.30 -2.91
C ILE A 345 -8.93 -11.45 -2.33
N LYS A 346 -8.27 -12.45 -1.75
CA LYS A 346 -8.97 -13.58 -1.12
C LYS A 346 -9.90 -13.11 0.00
N ALA A 347 -9.42 -12.26 0.91
CA ALA A 347 -10.22 -11.74 2.01
C ALA A 347 -11.43 -10.92 1.52
N LEU A 348 -11.29 -10.14 0.45
CA LEU A 348 -12.40 -9.42 -0.18
C LEU A 348 -13.41 -10.39 -0.80
N LEU A 349 -12.97 -11.41 -1.52
CA LEU A 349 -13.85 -12.41 -2.13
C LEU A 349 -14.62 -13.20 -1.08
N GLU A 350 -13.97 -13.66 -0.01
CA GLU A 350 -14.63 -14.39 1.08
C GLU A 350 -15.75 -13.57 1.75
N LYS A 351 -15.62 -12.24 1.79
CA LYS A 351 -16.66 -11.35 2.34
C LYS A 351 -17.75 -11.00 1.34
N THR A 352 -17.42 -10.82 0.06
CA THR A 352 -18.34 -10.30 -0.96
C THR A 352 -19.20 -11.39 -1.62
N VAL A 353 -18.69 -12.63 -1.64
CA VAL A 353 -19.37 -13.75 -2.29
C VAL A 353 -20.20 -14.52 -1.25
N LYS A 354 -21.49 -14.68 -1.53
CA LYS A 354 -22.37 -15.44 -0.65
C LYS A 354 -21.91 -16.89 -0.54
N PRO A 355 -22.12 -17.57 0.61
CA PRO A 355 -21.68 -18.97 0.82
C PRO A 355 -22.17 -19.95 -0.27
N ASN A 356 -23.25 -19.62 -1.01
CA ASN A 356 -23.77 -20.43 -2.10
C ASN A 356 -23.11 -20.16 -3.46
N GLU A 357 -22.33 -19.11 -3.58
CA GLU A 357 -21.49 -18.81 -4.73
C GLU A 357 -20.03 -19.04 -4.34
N GLN A 358 -19.66 -20.30 -4.12
CA GLN A 358 -18.25 -20.63 -3.85
C GLN A 358 -17.42 -20.23 -5.06
N VAL A 359 -16.74 -19.10 -4.97
CA VAL A 359 -15.61 -18.80 -5.88
C VAL A 359 -14.50 -19.77 -5.51
N VAL A 360 -14.52 -20.91 -6.15
CA VAL A 360 -13.47 -21.89 -6.04
C VAL A 360 -12.28 -21.37 -6.85
N THR A 361 -11.33 -20.73 -6.18
CA THR A 361 -10.02 -20.41 -6.78
C THR A 361 -9.28 -21.72 -6.99
N LEU A 362 -9.46 -22.30 -8.17
CA LEU A 362 -8.75 -23.51 -8.56
C LEU A 362 -7.34 -23.13 -9.01
N GLY A 363 -6.33 -23.61 -8.30
CA GLY A 363 -4.96 -23.58 -8.82
C GLY A 363 -4.85 -24.33 -10.15
N PHE A 364 -3.88 -23.95 -10.97
CA PHE A 364 -3.63 -24.50 -12.34
C PHE A 364 -3.77 -26.03 -12.42
N THR A 365 -3.22 -26.77 -11.45
CA THR A 365 -3.32 -28.25 -11.42
C THR A 365 -4.75 -28.74 -11.29
N LYS A 366 -5.58 -28.11 -10.47
CA LYS A 366 -7.00 -28.49 -10.28
C LYS A 366 -7.81 -28.21 -11.54
N ILE A 367 -7.54 -27.08 -12.22
CA ILE A 367 -8.16 -26.76 -13.51
C ILE A 367 -7.81 -27.86 -14.53
N LYS A 368 -6.54 -28.25 -14.63
CA LYS A 368 -6.11 -29.29 -15.56
C LYS A 368 -6.71 -30.68 -15.24
N ILE A 369 -6.97 -30.98 -13.96
CA ILE A 369 -7.71 -32.20 -13.56
C ILE A 369 -9.15 -32.13 -14.07
N LEU A 370 -9.84 -30.98 -13.89
CA LEU A 370 -11.21 -30.80 -14.37
C LEU A 370 -11.28 -30.85 -15.89
N GLU A 371 -10.39 -30.17 -16.61
CA GLU A 371 -10.30 -30.21 -18.07
C GLU A 371 -10.09 -31.64 -18.59
N THR A 372 -9.25 -32.42 -17.94
CA THR A 372 -8.99 -33.82 -18.31
C THR A 372 -10.26 -34.69 -18.17
N LEU A 373 -11.15 -34.33 -17.24
CA LEU A 373 -12.42 -35.03 -16.99
C LEU A 373 -13.63 -34.43 -17.70
N ALA A 374 -13.50 -33.22 -18.31
CA ALA A 374 -14.61 -32.46 -18.87
C ALA A 374 -15.36 -33.18 -20.01
N TYR A 375 -14.69 -34.09 -20.72
CA TYR A 375 -15.26 -34.84 -21.85
C TYR A 375 -15.99 -36.13 -21.42
N GLY A 376 -16.48 -36.19 -20.16
CA GLY A 376 -17.24 -37.34 -19.65
C GLY A 376 -16.37 -38.53 -19.24
N ASN A 377 -15.06 -38.35 -19.17
CA ASN A 377 -14.12 -39.38 -18.79
C ASN A 377 -14.29 -39.76 -17.30
N GLN A 378 -14.40 -41.06 -17.07
CA GLN A 378 -14.36 -41.63 -15.72
C GLN A 378 -13.00 -42.31 -15.53
N THR A 379 -12.29 -41.93 -14.46
CA THR A 379 -10.96 -42.48 -14.23
C THR A 379 -10.59 -42.41 -12.75
N TYR A 380 -9.51 -43.06 -12.37
CA TYR A 380 -9.00 -43.00 -11.00
C TYR A 380 -7.74 -42.13 -10.88
N PRO A 381 -7.43 -41.60 -9.70
CA PRO A 381 -6.37 -40.58 -9.52
C PRO A 381 -4.98 -40.95 -10.05
N TYR A 382 -4.65 -42.23 -10.11
CA TYR A 382 -3.39 -42.69 -10.70
C TYR A 382 -3.32 -42.47 -12.20
N MET A 383 -4.42 -42.71 -12.93
CA MET A 383 -4.47 -42.46 -14.38
C MET A 383 -4.46 -40.96 -14.66
N LEU A 384 -5.19 -40.15 -13.87
CA LEU A 384 -5.10 -38.72 -13.94
C LEU A 384 -3.66 -38.22 -13.76
N TRP A 385 -2.93 -38.73 -12.78
CA TRP A 385 -1.51 -38.40 -12.63
C TRP A 385 -0.69 -38.71 -13.89
N LYS A 386 -0.94 -39.87 -14.51
CA LYS A 386 -0.23 -40.30 -15.72
C LYS A 386 -0.57 -39.39 -16.90
N GLU A 387 -1.84 -39.06 -17.11
CA GLU A 387 -2.30 -38.15 -18.14
C GLU A 387 -1.80 -36.74 -18.00
N LEU A 388 -1.84 -36.18 -16.78
CA LEU A 388 -1.31 -34.86 -16.49
C LEU A 388 0.17 -34.76 -16.81
N LYS A 389 0.94 -35.82 -16.51
CA LYS A 389 2.36 -35.88 -16.86
C LYS A 389 2.60 -35.99 -18.36
N GLN A 390 1.86 -36.85 -19.07
CA GLN A 390 2.06 -37.15 -20.46
C GLN A 390 1.49 -36.10 -21.41
N LYS A 391 0.25 -35.62 -21.15
CA LYS A 391 -0.45 -34.66 -22.02
C LYS A 391 -0.16 -33.22 -21.71
N HIS A 392 0.10 -32.89 -20.44
CA HIS A 392 0.27 -31.50 -19.98
C HIS A 392 1.68 -31.18 -19.45
N GLY A 393 2.62 -32.14 -19.49
CA GLY A 393 4.00 -31.94 -19.06
C GLY A 393 4.16 -31.62 -17.56
N LEU A 394 3.13 -31.86 -16.74
CA LEU A 394 3.13 -31.47 -15.34
C LEU A 394 3.96 -32.45 -14.49
N ASN A 395 5.05 -31.99 -13.93
CA ASN A 395 5.91 -32.79 -13.07
C ASN A 395 5.40 -32.81 -11.62
N LEU A 396 4.30 -33.52 -11.38
CA LEU A 396 3.64 -33.62 -10.08
C LEU A 396 3.91 -34.96 -9.41
N SER A 397 4.01 -34.97 -8.08
CA SER A 397 4.02 -36.21 -7.31
C SER A 397 2.64 -36.88 -7.33
N ARG A 398 2.60 -38.22 -7.26
CA ARG A 398 1.32 -38.97 -7.16
C ARG A 398 0.49 -38.47 -5.96
N ARG A 399 1.15 -38.26 -4.82
CA ARG A 399 0.50 -37.80 -3.58
C ARG A 399 -0.19 -36.45 -3.77
N SER A 400 0.42 -35.52 -4.53
CA SER A 400 -0.16 -34.22 -4.84
C SER A 400 -1.45 -34.35 -5.65
N VAL A 401 -1.48 -35.18 -6.69
CA VAL A 401 -2.69 -35.38 -7.52
C VAL A 401 -3.81 -36.02 -6.69
N TYR A 402 -3.51 -37.02 -5.85
CA TYR A 402 -4.50 -37.60 -4.94
C TYR A 402 -5.09 -36.55 -4.02
N LYS A 403 -4.27 -35.68 -3.42
CA LYS A 403 -4.73 -34.60 -2.55
C LYS A 403 -5.65 -33.63 -3.30
N HIS A 404 -5.29 -33.23 -4.52
CA HIS A 404 -6.13 -32.33 -5.33
C HIS A 404 -7.46 -32.96 -5.74
N VAL A 405 -7.50 -34.26 -6.02
CA VAL A 405 -8.75 -34.98 -6.29
C VAL A 405 -9.65 -35.00 -5.06
N GLU A 406 -9.12 -35.29 -3.84
CA GLU A 406 -9.91 -35.23 -2.61
C GLU A 406 -10.46 -33.84 -2.35
N GLU A 407 -9.64 -32.80 -2.54
CA GLU A 407 -10.07 -31.41 -2.42
C GLU A 407 -11.17 -31.06 -3.43
N LEU A 408 -11.07 -31.51 -4.68
CA LEU A 408 -12.11 -31.30 -5.70
C LEU A 408 -13.41 -32.07 -5.38
N ILE A 409 -13.32 -33.23 -4.79
CA ILE A 409 -14.50 -33.98 -4.30
C ILE A 409 -15.16 -33.23 -3.14
N SER A 410 -14.39 -32.75 -2.17
CA SER A 410 -14.90 -31.97 -1.03
C SER A 410 -15.56 -30.65 -1.46
N LEU A 411 -15.11 -30.07 -2.58
CA LEU A 411 -15.69 -28.89 -3.20
C LEU A 411 -16.90 -29.19 -4.09
N GLY A 412 -17.33 -30.45 -4.22
CA GLY A 412 -18.44 -30.86 -5.05
C GLY A 412 -18.19 -30.72 -6.56
N LEU A 413 -16.95 -30.53 -6.99
CA LEU A 413 -16.56 -30.37 -8.39
C LEU A 413 -16.26 -31.70 -9.10
N LEU A 414 -15.87 -32.70 -8.31
CA LEU A 414 -15.77 -34.11 -8.71
C LEU A 414 -16.70 -34.95 -7.83
N LYS A 415 -17.16 -36.07 -8.37
CA LYS A 415 -17.89 -37.10 -7.60
C LYS A 415 -17.27 -38.47 -7.80
N VAL A 416 -17.38 -39.33 -6.78
CA VAL A 416 -17.02 -40.75 -6.88
C VAL A 416 -18.18 -41.48 -7.56
N VAL A 417 -17.88 -42.19 -8.62
CA VAL A 417 -18.87 -42.95 -9.41
C VAL A 417 -18.90 -44.39 -8.94
N SER A 418 -17.74 -45.01 -8.74
CA SER A 418 -17.61 -46.41 -8.34
C SER A 418 -16.28 -46.66 -7.64
N TYR A 419 -16.18 -47.86 -7.06
CA TYR A 419 -14.92 -48.40 -6.54
C TYR A 419 -14.59 -49.68 -7.32
N GLU A 420 -13.41 -49.70 -7.95
CA GLU A 420 -12.96 -50.84 -8.75
C GLU A 420 -11.73 -51.51 -8.14
N LYS A 421 -11.66 -52.85 -8.27
CA LYS A 421 -10.50 -53.61 -7.83
C LYS A 421 -9.54 -53.77 -9.00
N VAL A 422 -8.42 -53.02 -8.98
CA VAL A 422 -7.40 -53.03 -10.03
C VAL A 422 -6.06 -53.47 -9.45
N GLY A 423 -5.51 -54.58 -9.91
CA GLY A 423 -4.25 -55.10 -9.40
C GLY A 423 -4.26 -55.42 -7.90
N GLY A 424 -5.36 -55.99 -7.40
CA GLY A 424 -5.52 -56.32 -5.99
C GLY A 424 -5.83 -55.19 -5.03
N ARG A 425 -5.87 -53.90 -5.53
CA ARG A 425 -6.16 -52.71 -4.72
C ARG A 425 -7.48 -52.09 -5.13
N VAL A 426 -8.27 -51.66 -4.14
CA VAL A 426 -9.51 -50.91 -4.37
C VAL A 426 -9.14 -49.48 -4.75
N ARG A 427 -9.68 -48.98 -5.87
CA ARG A 427 -9.49 -47.62 -6.39
C ARG A 427 -10.82 -46.94 -6.58
N LYS A 428 -10.94 -45.66 -6.19
CA LYS A 428 -12.13 -44.87 -6.46
C LYS A 428 -12.06 -44.32 -7.89
N VAL A 429 -13.13 -44.45 -8.64
CA VAL A 429 -13.35 -43.88 -9.96
C VAL A 429 -14.07 -42.55 -9.76
N VAL A 430 -13.54 -41.49 -10.35
CA VAL A 430 -14.08 -40.13 -10.24
C VAL A 430 -14.48 -39.59 -11.61
N THR A 431 -15.48 -38.70 -11.60
CA THR A 431 -15.90 -37.91 -12.77
C THR A 431 -16.20 -36.49 -12.36
N ILE A 432 -16.25 -35.59 -13.35
CA ILE A 432 -16.62 -34.19 -13.13
C ILE A 432 -18.12 -34.08 -12.87
N THR A 433 -18.53 -33.10 -12.05
CA THR A 433 -19.92 -32.75 -11.80
C THR A 433 -20.38 -31.62 -12.71
N GLU A 434 -21.69 -31.32 -12.75
CA GLU A 434 -22.21 -30.14 -13.45
C GLU A 434 -21.59 -28.83 -12.93
N SER A 435 -21.39 -28.72 -11.62
CA SER A 435 -20.71 -27.59 -11.00
C SER A 435 -19.25 -27.48 -11.45
N GLY A 436 -18.57 -28.63 -11.61
CA GLY A 436 -17.20 -28.67 -12.18
C GLY A 436 -17.15 -28.23 -13.65
N LEU A 437 -18.13 -28.64 -14.46
CA LEU A 437 -18.23 -28.23 -15.88
C LEU A 437 -18.52 -26.73 -16.03
N LYS A 438 -19.42 -26.18 -15.21
CA LYS A 438 -19.72 -24.73 -15.22
C LYS A 438 -18.52 -23.85 -14.85
N LEU A 439 -17.51 -24.37 -14.17
CA LEU A 439 -16.28 -23.66 -13.85
C LEU A 439 -15.26 -23.63 -15.00
N LEU A 440 -15.45 -24.46 -16.02
CA LEU A 440 -14.59 -24.52 -17.21
C LEU A 440 -15.18 -23.72 -18.40
N SER A 441 -16.47 -23.39 -18.33
CA SER A 441 -17.17 -22.53 -19.31
C SER A 441 -17.02 -21.05 -18.92
#